data_974816ac1d9d27d2ec0c6c47a4e8a2df
#
_entry.id   974816ac1d9d27d2ec0c6c47a4e8a2df
#
_cell.length_a   1.000
_cell.length_b   1.000
_cell.length_c   1.000
_cell.angle_alpha   90.00
_cell.angle_beta   90.00
_cell.angle_gamma   90.00
#
_symmetry.space_group_name_H-M   'P 1'
#
loop_
_entity.id
_entity.type
_entity.pdbx_description
1 polymer ?
#
loop_
_entity_poly.entity_id
_entity_poly.type
_entity_poly.pdbx_seq_one_letter_code
_entity_poly.pdbx_strand_id
1 'polypeptide(L)'
;LGALLALVAVACWTWYPIRNAEWLRAHADRSPRTWATAQGVATLPLAALGYAAFWLWQTVGAPGAAALPMPFGPQPLRFVGLMFAVGLLASWLGTLCWNEASQRLPTTLSGQLIVFETLAALAYAFVLRGAAPGAATLAGAALLVAGVAWALRAPRAASATMPA
;
A
#
# COMPACT_ATOMS: atom_id res chain seq x y z
N LEU A 1 -5.74 -6.46 20.93
CA LEU A 1 -5.76 -7.14 19.61
C LEU A 1 -5.40 -6.15 18.49
N GLY A 2 -6.03 -4.97 18.38
CA GLY A 2 -5.78 -4.00 17.30
C GLY A 2 -4.33 -3.54 17.19
N ALA A 3 -3.66 -3.25 18.32
CA ALA A 3 -2.25 -2.85 18.31
C ALA A 3 -1.33 -3.98 17.79
N LEU A 4 -1.60 -5.23 18.14
CA LEU A 4 -0.84 -6.38 17.64
C LEU A 4 -1.02 -6.54 16.12
N LEU A 5 -2.26 -6.45 15.64
CA LEU A 5 -2.54 -6.49 14.20
C LEU A 5 -1.85 -5.35 13.45
N ALA A 6 -1.82 -4.15 14.02
CA ALA A 6 -1.11 -3.01 13.44
C ALA A 6 0.41 -3.26 13.35
N LEU A 7 1.02 -3.84 14.38
CA LEU A 7 2.45 -4.20 14.35
C LEU A 7 2.76 -5.25 13.28
N VAL A 8 1.92 -6.28 13.16
CA VAL A 8 2.05 -7.29 12.10
C VAL A 8 1.91 -6.66 10.73
N ALA A 9 0.93 -5.78 10.55
CA ALA A 9 0.73 -5.08 9.28
C ALA A 9 1.95 -4.21 8.91
N VAL A 10 2.52 -3.48 9.87
CA VAL A 10 3.75 -2.68 9.64
C VAL A 10 4.93 -3.58 9.28
N ALA A 11 5.11 -4.72 9.96
CA ALA A 11 6.16 -5.66 9.63
C ALA A 11 6.02 -6.21 8.21
N CYS A 12 4.82 -6.64 7.81
CA CYS A 12 4.53 -7.10 6.45
C CYS A 12 4.74 -6.00 5.41
N TRP A 13 4.27 -4.78 5.72
CA TRP A 13 4.40 -3.61 4.83
C TRP A 13 5.84 -3.14 4.68
N THR A 14 6.70 -3.39 5.64
CA THR A 14 8.15 -3.10 5.55
C THR A 14 8.88 -4.20 4.78
N TRP A 15 8.59 -5.45 5.09
CA TRP A 15 9.26 -6.62 4.51
C TRP A 15 8.98 -6.78 3.01
N TYR A 16 7.72 -6.67 2.61
CA TYR A 16 7.29 -6.92 1.23
C TYR A 16 7.96 -5.98 0.21
N PRO A 17 7.96 -4.64 0.37
CA PRO A 17 8.57 -3.74 -0.61
C PRO A 17 10.07 -3.98 -0.80
N ILE A 18 10.79 -4.31 0.28
CA ILE A 18 12.22 -4.60 0.22
C ILE A 18 12.47 -5.86 -0.61
N ARG A 19 11.78 -6.95 -0.29
CA ARG A 19 11.92 -8.23 -1.01
C ARG A 19 11.47 -8.13 -2.46
N ASN A 20 10.39 -7.41 -2.72
CA ASN A 20 9.90 -7.14 -4.07
C ASN A 20 10.93 -6.35 -4.90
N ALA A 21 11.53 -5.32 -4.32
CA ALA A 21 12.55 -4.52 -5.00
C ALA A 21 13.85 -5.32 -5.26
N GLU A 22 14.29 -6.15 -4.31
CA GLU A 22 15.42 -7.07 -4.49
C GLU A 22 15.16 -8.04 -5.64
N TRP A 23 13.98 -8.68 -5.65
CA TRP A 23 13.61 -9.63 -6.68
C TRP A 23 13.54 -8.97 -8.07
N LEU A 24 12.90 -7.82 -8.19
CA LEU A 24 12.77 -7.08 -9.45
C LEU A 24 14.14 -6.67 -10.02
N ARG A 25 15.09 -6.28 -9.16
CA ARG A 25 16.45 -5.93 -9.60
C ARG A 25 17.26 -7.14 -10.02
N ALA A 26 17.08 -8.27 -9.32
CA ALA A 26 17.72 -9.53 -9.71
C ALA A 26 17.17 -10.10 -11.02
N HIS A 27 15.95 -9.71 -11.42
CA HIS A 27 15.28 -10.15 -12.64
C HIS A 27 14.93 -8.96 -13.53
N ALA A 28 15.92 -8.16 -13.88
CA ALA A 28 15.75 -6.95 -14.71
C ALA A 28 15.21 -7.23 -16.13
N ASP A 29 15.28 -8.48 -16.59
CA ASP A 29 14.68 -8.99 -17.81
C ASP A 29 13.15 -9.12 -17.73
N ARG A 30 12.59 -9.16 -16.52
CA ARG A 30 11.15 -9.29 -16.30
C ARG A 30 10.46 -7.95 -16.33
N SER A 31 9.36 -7.89 -17.09
CA SER A 31 8.56 -6.67 -17.19
C SER A 31 7.84 -6.36 -15.87
N PRO A 32 7.97 -5.15 -15.30
CA PRO A 32 7.20 -4.70 -14.13
C PRO A 32 5.70 -4.84 -14.33
N ARG A 33 5.22 -4.67 -15.56
CA ARG A 33 3.80 -4.82 -15.92
C ARG A 33 3.34 -6.27 -15.76
N THR A 34 4.11 -7.24 -16.28
CA THR A 34 3.80 -8.65 -16.13
C THR A 34 3.81 -9.06 -14.67
N TRP A 35 4.77 -8.54 -13.90
CA TRP A 35 4.85 -8.80 -12.47
C TRP A 35 3.66 -8.23 -11.69
N ALA A 36 3.27 -6.97 -11.94
CA ALA A 36 2.08 -6.37 -11.32
C ALA A 36 0.80 -7.16 -11.65
N THR A 37 0.66 -7.64 -12.88
CA THR A 37 -0.47 -8.48 -13.27
C THR A 37 -0.45 -9.83 -12.57
N ALA A 38 0.71 -10.47 -12.48
CA ALA A 38 0.87 -11.74 -11.76
C ALA A 38 0.53 -11.61 -10.27
N GLN A 39 0.95 -10.51 -9.62
CA GLN A 39 0.59 -10.20 -8.23
C GLN A 39 -0.93 -10.06 -8.07
N GLY A 40 -1.59 -9.32 -8.95
CA GLY A 40 -3.05 -9.17 -8.95
C GLY A 40 -3.79 -10.50 -9.12
N VAL A 41 -3.33 -11.33 -10.07
CA VAL A 41 -3.92 -12.66 -10.30
C VAL A 41 -3.68 -13.60 -9.12
N ALA A 42 -2.47 -13.57 -8.52
CA ALA A 42 -2.15 -14.42 -7.38
C ALA A 42 -2.93 -14.08 -6.11
N THR A 43 -3.34 -12.81 -5.93
CA THR A 43 -4.15 -12.39 -4.78
C THR A 43 -5.65 -12.67 -4.97
N LEU A 44 -6.11 -12.90 -6.20
CA LEU A 44 -7.53 -13.09 -6.51
C LEU A 44 -8.20 -14.24 -5.73
N PRO A 45 -7.61 -15.45 -5.61
CA PRO A 45 -8.23 -16.54 -4.86
C PRO A 45 -8.44 -16.18 -3.39
N LEU A 46 -7.45 -15.55 -2.76
CA LEU A 46 -7.53 -15.14 -1.36
C LEU A 46 -8.57 -14.03 -1.15
N ALA A 47 -8.63 -13.07 -2.06
CA ALA A 47 -9.63 -12.01 -2.04
C ALA A 47 -11.05 -12.57 -2.23
N ALA A 48 -11.24 -13.51 -3.15
CA ALA A 48 -12.52 -14.19 -3.37
C ALA A 48 -12.96 -14.99 -2.15
N LEU A 49 -12.06 -15.74 -1.52
CA LEU A 49 -12.33 -16.46 -0.27
C LEU A 49 -12.68 -15.51 0.87
N GLY A 50 -11.94 -14.43 1.06
CA GLY A 50 -12.22 -13.42 2.07
C GLY A 50 -13.58 -12.76 1.87
N TYR A 51 -13.92 -12.44 0.62
CA TYR A 51 -15.23 -11.88 0.28
C TYR A 51 -16.38 -12.87 0.51
N ALA A 52 -16.20 -14.12 0.13
CA ALA A 52 -17.17 -15.18 0.37
C ALA A 52 -17.37 -15.45 1.88
N ALA A 53 -16.29 -15.46 2.66
CA ALA A 53 -16.35 -15.61 4.11
C ALA A 53 -17.09 -14.43 4.77
N PHE A 54 -16.82 -13.20 4.31
CA PHE A 54 -17.52 -12.02 4.80
C PHE A 54 -19.02 -12.07 4.45
N TRP A 55 -19.36 -12.48 3.23
CA TRP A 55 -20.74 -12.66 2.80
C TRP A 55 -21.45 -13.71 3.66
N LEU A 56 -20.83 -14.87 3.86
CA LEU A 56 -21.39 -15.92 4.71
C LEU A 56 -21.59 -15.44 6.15
N TRP A 57 -20.62 -14.71 6.70
CA TRP A 57 -20.74 -14.13 8.04
C TRP A 57 -21.89 -13.15 8.17
N GLN A 58 -22.11 -12.30 7.14
CA GLN A 58 -23.25 -11.37 7.10
C GLN A 58 -24.61 -12.10 7.03
N THR A 59 -24.67 -13.26 6.37
CA THR A 59 -25.93 -14.02 6.22
C THR A 59 -26.25 -14.87 7.44
N VAL A 60 -25.23 -15.38 8.16
CA VAL A 60 -25.42 -16.38 9.24
C VAL A 60 -25.11 -15.81 10.64
N GLY A 61 -24.24 -14.83 10.76
CA GLY A 61 -23.56 -14.52 12.00
C GLY A 61 -23.83 -13.17 12.66
N ALA A 62 -24.71 -12.31 12.16
CA ALA A 62 -24.92 -10.97 12.73
C ALA A 62 -26.36 -10.69 13.17
N PRO A 63 -26.86 -11.32 14.25
CA PRO A 63 -28.14 -10.92 14.81
C PRO A 63 -27.97 -9.52 15.42
N GLY A 64 -28.53 -8.48 14.75
CA GLY A 64 -28.58 -7.10 15.25
C GLY A 64 -27.60 -6.10 14.65
N ALA A 65 -26.59 -6.48 13.89
CA ALA A 65 -25.86 -5.56 13.04
C ALA A 65 -26.69 -5.25 11.80
N ALA A 66 -26.72 -3.98 11.36
CA ALA A 66 -27.38 -3.61 10.12
C ALA A 66 -26.79 -4.45 8.97
N ALA A 67 -27.51 -5.49 8.57
CA ALA A 67 -27.05 -6.39 7.52
C ALA A 67 -26.88 -5.59 6.23
N LEU A 68 -25.67 -5.58 5.69
CA LEU A 68 -25.41 -4.97 4.40
C LEU A 68 -26.07 -5.82 3.31
N PRO A 69 -26.81 -5.22 2.38
CA PRO A 69 -27.41 -5.96 1.26
C PRO A 69 -26.30 -6.52 0.37
N MET A 70 -25.97 -7.80 0.61
CA MET A 70 -24.96 -8.53 -0.16
C MET A 70 -25.54 -9.09 -1.46
N PRO A 71 -24.73 -9.31 -2.51
CA PRO A 71 -23.26 -9.16 -2.53
C PRO A 71 -22.73 -7.75 -2.84
N PHE A 72 -23.53 -6.84 -3.39
CA PHE A 72 -23.02 -5.59 -3.95
C PHE A 72 -23.51 -4.32 -3.24
N GLY A 73 -24.15 -4.48 -2.09
CA GLY A 73 -24.69 -3.35 -1.32
C GLY A 73 -25.94 -2.71 -1.95
N PRO A 74 -26.42 -1.59 -1.40
CA PRO A 74 -27.66 -0.94 -1.84
C PRO A 74 -27.56 -0.28 -3.21
N GLN A 75 -26.36 -0.08 -3.76
CA GLN A 75 -26.10 0.54 -5.06
C GLN A 75 -25.13 -0.31 -5.89
N PRO A 76 -25.56 -1.45 -6.46
CA PRO A 76 -24.67 -2.43 -7.08
C PRO A 76 -23.78 -1.87 -8.19
N LEU A 77 -24.34 -1.09 -9.10
CA LEU A 77 -23.56 -0.49 -10.21
C LEU A 77 -22.49 0.48 -9.72
N ARG A 78 -22.83 1.30 -8.72
CA ARG A 78 -21.85 2.21 -8.11
C ARG A 78 -20.76 1.45 -7.40
N PHE A 79 -21.11 0.41 -6.65
CA PHE A 79 -20.15 -0.45 -5.97
C PHE A 79 -19.18 -1.10 -6.98
N VAL A 80 -19.70 -1.78 -8.00
CA VAL A 80 -18.88 -2.44 -9.02
C VAL A 80 -18.00 -1.43 -9.77
N GLY A 81 -18.57 -0.28 -10.16
CA GLY A 81 -17.81 0.77 -10.84
C GLY A 81 -16.68 1.33 -9.99
N LEU A 82 -16.91 1.59 -8.71
CA LEU A 82 -15.88 2.06 -7.78
C LEU A 82 -14.82 0.98 -7.54
N MET A 83 -15.21 -0.29 -7.35
CA MET A 83 -14.26 -1.38 -7.17
C MET A 83 -13.39 -1.60 -8.39
N PHE A 84 -13.97 -1.49 -9.60
CA PHE A 84 -13.22 -1.55 -10.84
C PHE A 84 -12.22 -0.38 -10.96
N ALA A 85 -12.66 0.85 -10.67
CA ALA A 85 -11.81 2.02 -10.71
C ALA A 85 -10.65 1.92 -9.70
N VAL A 86 -10.94 1.55 -8.46
CA VAL A 86 -9.92 1.34 -7.42
C VAL A 86 -8.97 0.20 -7.78
N GLY A 87 -9.50 -0.93 -8.26
CA GLY A 87 -8.71 -2.09 -8.65
C GLY A 87 -7.77 -1.78 -9.82
N LEU A 88 -8.23 -1.05 -10.83
CA LEU A 88 -7.43 -0.71 -11.99
C LEU A 88 -6.45 0.43 -11.70
N LEU A 89 -6.92 1.55 -11.14
CA LEU A 89 -6.13 2.76 -11.01
C LEU A 89 -5.24 2.75 -9.75
N ALA A 90 -5.82 2.50 -8.58
CA ALA A 90 -5.06 2.55 -7.34
C ALA A 90 -4.26 1.25 -7.10
N SER A 91 -4.83 0.10 -7.43
CA SER A 91 -4.19 -1.19 -7.18
C SER A 91 -3.21 -1.58 -8.30
N TRP A 92 -3.73 -1.91 -9.49
CA TRP A 92 -2.88 -2.41 -10.56
C TRP A 92 -1.89 -1.36 -11.10
N LEU A 93 -2.37 -0.16 -11.44
CA LEU A 93 -1.51 0.92 -11.95
C LEU A 93 -0.54 1.42 -10.87
N GLY A 94 -1.00 1.53 -9.62
CA GLY A 94 -0.13 1.88 -8.49
C GLY A 94 0.98 0.86 -8.28
N THR A 95 0.65 -0.44 -8.31
CA THR A 95 1.64 -1.52 -8.21
C THR A 95 2.60 -1.53 -9.41
N LEU A 96 2.11 -1.26 -10.61
CA LEU A 96 2.96 -1.11 -11.80
C LEU A 96 3.98 0.01 -11.62
N CYS A 97 3.52 1.21 -11.24
CA CYS A 97 4.41 2.36 -11.00
C CYS A 97 5.42 2.07 -9.89
N TRP A 98 4.99 1.40 -8.82
CA TRP A 98 5.86 0.98 -7.73
C TRP A 98 6.93 -0.02 -8.20
N ASN A 99 6.56 -1.02 -8.99
CA ASN A 99 7.49 -2.02 -9.52
C ASN A 99 8.51 -1.37 -10.48
N GLU A 100 8.06 -0.46 -11.33
CA GLU A 100 8.92 0.33 -12.23
C GLU A 100 9.92 1.18 -11.46
N ALA A 101 9.45 1.90 -10.44
CA ALA A 101 10.30 2.68 -9.55
C ALA A 101 11.31 1.79 -8.80
N SER A 102 10.87 0.64 -8.32
CA SER A 102 11.71 -0.31 -7.57
C SER A 102 12.83 -0.93 -8.41
N GLN A 103 12.62 -1.10 -9.73
CA GLN A 103 13.69 -1.54 -10.65
C GLN A 103 14.71 -0.43 -10.91
N ARG A 104 14.27 0.82 -11.05
CA ARG A 104 15.09 1.93 -11.54
C ARG A 104 15.75 2.75 -10.42
N LEU A 105 15.15 2.77 -9.23
CA LEU A 105 15.61 3.60 -8.13
C LEU A 105 16.37 2.79 -7.07
N PRO A 106 17.37 3.40 -6.41
CA PRO A 106 17.97 2.82 -5.21
C PRO A 106 16.93 2.58 -4.12
N THR A 107 17.12 1.54 -3.31
CA THR A 107 16.19 1.16 -2.22
C THR A 107 15.91 2.31 -1.26
N THR A 108 16.91 3.14 -0.99
CA THR A 108 16.79 4.31 -0.12
C THR A 108 15.79 5.33 -0.67
N LEU A 109 15.82 5.61 -1.99
CA LEU A 109 14.86 6.53 -2.62
C LEU A 109 13.46 5.93 -2.67
N SER A 110 13.34 4.64 -2.96
CA SER A 110 12.03 3.95 -2.94
C SER A 110 11.37 4.04 -1.55
N GLY A 111 12.15 3.88 -0.47
CA GLY A 111 11.66 4.06 0.89
C GLY A 111 11.17 5.48 1.18
N GLN A 112 11.82 6.49 0.62
CA GLN A 112 11.42 7.90 0.80
C GLN A 112 10.13 8.25 0.05
N LEU A 113 9.87 7.58 -1.10
CA LEU A 113 8.61 7.75 -1.83
C LEU A 113 7.40 7.30 -1.01
N ILE A 114 7.54 6.29 -0.13
CA ILE A 114 6.47 5.85 0.79
C ILE A 114 6.09 6.99 1.75
N VAL A 115 7.07 7.73 2.26
CA VAL A 115 6.80 8.88 3.14
C VAL A 115 6.08 9.99 2.38
N PHE A 116 6.49 10.27 1.15
CA PHE A 116 5.80 11.23 0.28
C PHE A 116 4.34 10.80 0.01
N GLU A 117 4.11 9.53 -0.30
CA GLU A 117 2.76 8.96 -0.48
C GLU A 117 1.90 9.16 0.78
N THR A 118 2.45 8.88 1.96
CA THR A 118 1.75 9.07 3.23
C THR A 118 1.35 10.52 3.46
N LEU A 119 2.26 11.46 3.20
CA LEU A 119 1.98 12.90 3.34
C LEU A 119 0.95 13.39 2.33
N ALA A 120 1.02 12.91 1.08
CA ALA A 120 0.05 13.22 0.04
C ALA A 120 -1.35 12.66 0.40
N ALA A 121 -1.42 11.42 0.89
CA ALA A 121 -2.67 10.81 1.34
C ALA A 121 -3.30 11.59 2.51
N LEU A 122 -2.51 12.03 3.48
CA LEU A 122 -2.96 12.90 4.55
C LEU A 122 -3.50 14.23 4.03
N ALA A 123 -2.78 14.89 3.13
CA ALA A 123 -3.22 16.14 2.52
C ALA A 123 -4.57 15.99 1.80
N TYR A 124 -4.71 14.96 0.95
CA TYR A 124 -5.98 14.66 0.28
C TYR A 124 -7.11 14.36 1.25
N ALA A 125 -6.85 13.60 2.31
CA ALA A 125 -7.87 13.26 3.31
C ALA A 125 -8.39 14.52 4.03
N PHE A 126 -7.52 15.46 4.38
CA PHE A 126 -7.93 16.71 5.03
C PHE A 126 -8.65 17.65 4.08
N VAL A 127 -8.19 17.78 2.84
CA VAL A 127 -8.88 18.57 1.80
C VAL A 127 -10.29 18.03 1.56
N LEU A 128 -10.44 16.71 1.38
CA LEU A 128 -11.74 16.10 1.13
C LEU A 128 -12.71 16.19 2.32
N ARG A 129 -12.17 16.16 3.54
CA ARG A 129 -13.00 16.30 4.76
C ARG A 129 -13.31 17.75 5.11
N GLY A 130 -12.67 18.73 4.48
CA GLY A 130 -12.78 20.14 4.85
C GLY A 130 -12.37 20.43 6.30
N ALA A 131 -11.52 19.59 6.89
CA ALA A 131 -11.09 19.67 8.28
C ALA A 131 -9.60 19.91 8.39
N ALA A 132 -9.19 20.82 9.26
CA ALA A 132 -7.77 21.04 9.53
C ALA A 132 -7.18 19.88 10.35
N PRO A 133 -5.91 19.49 10.09
CA PRO A 133 -5.24 18.45 10.86
C PRO A 133 -5.01 18.90 12.31
N GLY A 134 -5.22 17.99 13.27
CA GLY A 134 -4.91 18.25 14.67
C GLY A 134 -3.40 18.37 14.91
N ALA A 135 -3.02 19.00 16.03
CA ALA A 135 -1.61 19.26 16.37
C ALA A 135 -0.75 18.00 16.40
N ALA A 136 -1.27 16.88 16.90
CA ALA A 136 -0.56 15.59 16.90
C ALA A 136 -0.26 15.08 15.49
N THR A 137 -1.20 15.23 14.55
CA THR A 137 -1.03 14.84 13.15
C THR A 137 0.02 15.72 12.46
N LEU A 138 -0.03 17.04 12.71
CA LEU A 138 0.99 17.97 12.18
C LEU A 138 2.38 17.66 12.74
N ALA A 139 2.49 17.37 14.03
CA ALA A 139 3.77 16.98 14.64
C ALA A 139 4.29 15.67 14.03
N GLY A 140 3.45 14.65 13.83
CA GLY A 140 3.81 13.41 13.16
C GLY A 140 4.28 13.62 11.72
N ALA A 141 3.56 14.43 10.94
CA ALA A 141 3.95 14.80 9.58
C ALA A 141 5.30 15.53 9.55
N ALA A 142 5.52 16.48 10.46
CA ALA A 142 6.78 17.21 10.58
C ALA A 142 7.95 16.26 10.93
N LEU A 143 7.74 15.30 11.83
CA LEU A 143 8.76 14.29 12.17
C LEU A 143 9.10 13.39 10.97
N LEU A 144 8.11 12.97 10.19
CA LEU A 144 8.33 12.20 8.95
C LEU A 144 9.17 13.01 7.95
N VAL A 145 8.83 14.27 7.71
CA VAL A 145 9.60 15.15 6.81
C VAL A 145 11.03 15.35 7.32
N ALA A 146 11.18 15.60 8.62
CA ALA A 146 12.51 15.75 9.24
C ALA A 146 13.34 14.48 9.11
N GLY A 147 12.75 13.30 9.32
CA GLY A 147 13.41 12.00 9.17
C GLY A 147 13.91 11.77 7.75
N VAL A 148 13.09 12.07 6.74
CA VAL A 148 13.50 11.97 5.32
C VAL A 148 14.61 12.96 5.00
N ALA A 149 14.48 14.22 5.43
CA ALA A 149 15.50 15.25 5.21
C ALA A 149 16.85 14.88 5.85
N TRP A 150 16.80 14.27 7.03
CA TRP A 150 17.99 13.75 7.71
C TRP A 150 18.62 12.59 6.92
N ALA A 151 17.82 11.61 6.50
CA ALA A 151 18.28 10.45 5.73
C ALA A 151 18.92 10.85 4.39
N LEU A 152 18.39 11.90 3.73
CA LEU A 152 18.96 12.44 2.49
C LEU A 152 20.31 13.14 2.68
N ARG A 153 20.54 13.73 3.86
CA ARG A 153 21.78 14.43 4.21
C ARG A 153 22.86 13.50 4.73
N ALA A 154 22.50 12.30 5.19
CA ALA A 154 23.48 11.34 5.70
C ALA A 154 24.50 10.99 4.59
N PRO A 155 25.80 11.07 4.85
CA PRO A 155 26.83 10.66 3.89
C PRO A 155 26.57 9.21 3.48
N ARG A 156 26.50 8.94 2.16
CA ARG A 156 26.46 7.56 1.69
C ARG A 156 27.74 6.89 2.16
N ALA A 157 27.62 5.86 3.02
CA ALA A 157 28.75 5.01 3.35
C ALA A 157 29.38 4.56 2.02
N ALA A 158 30.63 4.93 1.79
CA ALA A 158 31.37 4.49 0.62
C ALA A 158 31.28 2.97 0.60
N SER A 159 30.77 2.42 -0.50
CA SER A 159 30.74 0.98 -0.72
C SER A 159 32.16 0.49 -0.48
N ALA A 160 32.35 -0.27 0.60
CA ALA A 160 33.64 -0.91 0.87
C ALA A 160 33.91 -1.82 -0.34
N THR A 161 34.81 -1.38 -1.19
CA THR A 161 35.41 -2.23 -2.22
C THR A 161 36.04 -3.40 -1.49
N MET A 162 35.40 -4.55 -1.50
CA MET A 162 36.05 -5.81 -1.12
C MET A 162 37.22 -6.00 -2.09
N PRO A 163 38.44 -6.11 -1.61
CA PRO A 163 39.57 -6.53 -2.46
C PRO A 163 39.30 -7.96 -2.92
N ALA A 164 39.62 -8.20 -4.18
CA ALA A 164 39.51 -9.50 -4.88
C ALA A 164 40.40 -10.57 -4.24
#